data_063c91e0fe498cefb8dcce6bc64e1046
#
_entry.id   063c91e0fe498cefb8dcce6bc64e1046
#
_cell.length_a   1.000
_cell.length_b   1.000
_cell.length_c   1.000
_cell.angle_alpha   90.00
_cell.angle_beta   90.00
_cell.angle_gamma   90.00
#
_symmetry.space_group_name_H-M   'P 1'
#
loop_
_entity.id
_entity.type
_entity.pdbx_description
1 polymer ?
#
loop_
_entity_poly.entity_id
_entity_poly.type
_entity_poly.pdbx_seq_one_letter_code
_entity_poly.pdbx_strand_id
1 'polypeptide(L)'
;MKRRICIFIMFFSVCHIYAQLVYHDASKFPLLGKATEATGARYERFPDSLKNISRAPLWNLSRNSAGMAIRFRSNSTTIAAKWETLINFHMNHMTDTGAKGLDLYCLQKNGEWRFVNSGRPGGKTNQATIIANMRPEEREYMLYLPLYDGLVSLSIGVDSLATIDQPLIDYPIRKKPVVFYGTSILQGGCASRPGMAHTNIIS
;
A
#
# COMPACT_ATOMS: atom_id res chain seq x y z
N MET A 1 -19.58 68.93 15.61
CA MET A 1 -20.07 67.54 15.65
C MET A 1 -19.01 66.61 15.06
N LYS A 2 -18.30 65.79 15.89
CA LYS A 2 -17.30 64.81 15.41
C LYS A 2 -18.00 63.46 15.23
N ARG A 3 -18.13 63.00 13.98
CA ARG A 3 -18.61 61.63 13.66
C ARG A 3 -17.55 60.63 14.03
N ARG A 4 -17.81 59.74 14.99
CA ARG A 4 -16.98 58.55 15.28
C ARG A 4 -17.44 57.42 14.35
N ILE A 5 -16.56 57.00 13.45
CA ILE A 5 -16.75 55.83 12.61
C ILE A 5 -16.26 54.64 13.42
N CYS A 6 -17.17 53.76 13.85
CA CYS A 6 -16.80 52.45 14.42
C CYS A 6 -16.56 51.45 13.28
N ILE A 7 -15.31 51.06 13.05
CA ILE A 7 -14.95 50.00 12.11
C ILE A 7 -15.14 48.66 12.85
N PHE A 8 -16.15 47.87 12.42
CA PHE A 8 -16.40 46.53 12.91
C PHE A 8 -15.49 45.57 12.12
N ILE A 9 -14.39 45.12 12.71
CA ILE A 9 -13.52 44.12 12.11
C ILE A 9 -14.15 42.76 12.42
N MET A 10 -14.76 42.14 11.41
CA MET A 10 -15.31 40.80 11.47
C MET A 10 -14.15 39.78 11.30
N PHE A 11 -13.71 39.17 12.40
CA PHE A 11 -12.75 38.06 12.36
C PHE A 11 -13.44 36.82 11.79
N PHE A 12 -13.15 36.50 10.52
CA PHE A 12 -13.49 35.20 9.95
C PHE A 12 -12.49 34.18 10.49
N SER A 13 -12.87 33.43 11.51
CA SER A 13 -12.14 32.23 11.94
C SER A 13 -12.32 31.15 10.88
N VAL A 14 -11.31 30.92 10.05
CA VAL A 14 -11.25 29.80 9.14
C VAL A 14 -11.04 28.54 9.96
N CYS A 15 -12.12 27.87 10.31
CA CYS A 15 -12.05 26.56 10.95
C CYS A 15 -11.51 25.56 9.91
N HIS A 16 -10.25 25.17 10.02
CA HIS A 16 -9.69 24.08 9.23
C HIS A 16 -10.29 22.77 9.76
N ILE A 17 -11.34 22.31 9.12
CA ILE A 17 -11.88 20.97 9.36
C ILE A 17 -10.89 19.98 8.72
N TYR A 18 -9.99 19.44 9.52
CA TYR A 18 -9.22 18.27 9.07
C TYR A 18 -10.20 17.11 8.92
N ALA A 19 -10.33 16.59 7.71
CA ALA A 19 -11.14 15.42 7.47
C ALA A 19 -10.59 14.26 8.30
N GLN A 20 -11.43 13.70 9.17
CA GLN A 20 -11.08 12.55 9.97
C GLN A 20 -10.87 11.35 9.04
N LEU A 21 -9.75 10.62 9.19
CA LEU A 21 -9.48 9.42 8.42
C LEU A 21 -10.21 8.22 9.02
N VAL A 22 -10.90 7.49 8.17
CA VAL A 22 -11.49 6.18 8.48
C VAL A 22 -10.63 5.11 7.83
N TYR A 23 -10.27 4.07 8.60
CA TYR A 23 -9.41 2.98 8.15
C TYR A 23 -10.23 1.74 7.83
N HIS A 24 -10.08 1.22 6.63
CA HIS A 24 -10.75 0.04 6.10
C HIS A 24 -9.75 -1.12 5.99
N ASP A 25 -10.15 -2.29 6.48
CA ASP A 25 -9.32 -3.50 6.38
C ASP A 25 -9.06 -3.85 4.90
N ALA A 26 -7.79 -3.96 4.53
CA ALA A 26 -7.38 -4.27 3.16
C ALA A 26 -7.74 -5.69 2.74
N SER A 27 -8.15 -6.56 3.66
CA SER A 27 -8.66 -7.90 3.33
C SER A 27 -9.95 -7.87 2.51
N LYS A 28 -10.68 -6.76 2.54
CA LYS A 28 -11.90 -6.55 1.75
C LYS A 28 -11.65 -6.30 0.27
N PHE A 29 -10.41 -6.05 -0.13
CA PHE A 29 -10.02 -5.70 -1.51
C PHE A 29 -9.20 -6.81 -2.17
N PRO A 30 -9.17 -6.89 -3.52
CA PRO A 30 -8.41 -7.90 -4.23
C PRO A 30 -6.92 -7.84 -3.91
N LEU A 31 -6.33 -9.01 -3.67
CA LEU A 31 -4.89 -9.21 -3.53
C LEU A 31 -4.36 -9.82 -4.84
N LEU A 32 -3.45 -9.13 -5.50
CA LEU A 32 -2.77 -9.58 -6.71
C LEU A 32 -1.40 -10.17 -6.39
N GLY A 33 -0.84 -10.92 -7.33
CA GLY A 33 0.54 -11.43 -7.28
C GLY A 33 0.74 -12.65 -6.39
N LYS A 34 -0.34 -13.22 -5.85
CA LYS A 34 -0.29 -14.44 -5.04
C LYS A 34 -0.38 -15.67 -5.94
N ALA A 35 0.58 -16.59 -5.82
CA ALA A 35 0.64 -17.79 -6.66
C ALA A 35 -0.33 -18.89 -6.21
N THR A 36 -0.76 -18.91 -4.94
CA THR A 36 -1.67 -19.90 -4.35
C THR A 36 -2.41 -19.32 -3.15
N GLU A 37 -3.63 -19.74 -2.93
CA GLU A 37 -4.41 -19.39 -1.73
C GLU A 37 -4.16 -20.36 -0.55
N ALA A 38 -3.46 -21.47 -0.76
CA ALA A 38 -3.19 -22.48 0.27
C ALA A 38 -2.07 -22.09 1.25
N THR A 39 -1.97 -20.79 1.59
CA THR A 39 -0.96 -20.23 2.52
C THR A 39 -1.54 -20.12 3.93
N GLY A 40 -0.67 -20.16 4.96
CA GLY A 40 -1.07 -20.01 6.36
C GLY A 40 -1.62 -18.64 6.72
N ALA A 41 -1.16 -17.57 6.02
CA ALA A 41 -1.67 -16.22 6.17
C ALA A 41 -1.85 -15.53 4.81
N ARG A 42 -2.74 -14.50 4.78
CA ARG A 42 -3.13 -13.81 3.55
C ARG A 42 -1.94 -13.27 2.74
N TYR A 43 -0.94 -12.74 3.40
CA TYR A 43 0.17 -12.03 2.76
C TYR A 43 1.45 -12.88 2.64
N GLU A 44 1.34 -14.21 2.79
CA GLU A 44 2.41 -15.18 2.59
C GLU A 44 2.38 -15.76 1.18
N ARG A 45 3.54 -16.21 0.67
CA ARG A 45 3.72 -16.64 -0.72
C ARG A 45 3.67 -18.15 -0.91
N PHE A 46 4.21 -18.92 0.05
CA PHE A 46 4.30 -20.38 -0.07
C PHE A 46 3.08 -21.07 0.54
N PRO A 47 2.65 -22.19 -0.06
CA PRO A 47 1.62 -23.03 0.56
C PRO A 47 2.13 -23.62 1.88
N ASP A 48 1.21 -23.74 2.83
CA ASP A 48 1.53 -24.19 4.19
C ASP A 48 2.08 -25.63 4.22
N SER A 49 1.74 -26.44 3.21
CA SER A 49 2.29 -27.79 3.04
C SER A 49 3.81 -27.83 2.88
N LEU A 50 4.45 -26.76 2.46
CA LEU A 50 5.91 -26.66 2.32
C LEU A 50 6.63 -26.35 3.63
N LYS A 51 5.93 -26.00 4.71
CA LYS A 51 6.52 -25.57 5.98
C LYS A 51 7.49 -26.60 6.55
N ASN A 52 7.08 -27.86 6.61
CA ASN A 52 7.86 -28.91 7.27
C ASN A 52 8.94 -29.54 6.39
N ILE A 53 8.93 -29.28 5.08
CA ILE A 53 9.90 -29.80 4.13
C ILE A 53 10.88 -28.74 3.62
N SER A 54 10.60 -27.46 3.89
CA SER A 54 11.50 -26.35 3.55
C SER A 54 12.53 -26.12 4.64
N ARG A 55 13.74 -25.71 4.24
CA ARG A 55 14.74 -25.20 5.19
C ARG A 55 14.20 -23.94 5.88
N ALA A 56 14.46 -23.78 7.17
CA ALA A 56 13.94 -22.65 7.96
C ALA A 56 14.23 -21.26 7.32
N PRO A 57 15.42 -20.95 6.78
CA PRO A 57 15.64 -19.64 6.12
C PRO A 57 14.75 -19.45 4.89
N LEU A 58 14.50 -20.48 4.08
CA LEU A 58 13.62 -20.41 2.92
C LEU A 58 12.17 -20.20 3.34
N TRP A 59 11.71 -20.96 4.36
CA TRP A 59 10.37 -20.78 4.92
C TRP A 59 10.17 -19.37 5.44
N ASN A 60 11.11 -18.82 6.20
CA ASN A 60 11.03 -17.47 6.74
C ASN A 60 10.92 -16.41 5.62
N LEU A 61 11.74 -16.53 4.56
CA LEU A 61 11.66 -15.63 3.40
C LEU A 61 10.33 -15.77 2.62
N SER A 62 9.77 -16.96 2.58
CA SER A 62 8.48 -17.21 1.89
C SER A 62 7.28 -16.48 2.53
N ARG A 63 7.42 -16.08 3.79
CA ARG A 63 6.40 -15.31 4.52
C ARG A 63 6.44 -13.82 4.22
N ASN A 64 7.43 -13.33 3.47
CA ASN A 64 7.48 -11.95 3.00
C ASN A 64 6.45 -11.73 1.88
N SER A 65 5.97 -10.48 1.74
CA SER A 65 4.86 -10.12 0.86
C SER A 65 5.29 -9.66 -0.54
N ALA A 66 6.54 -9.93 -0.94
CA ALA A 66 7.11 -9.53 -2.22
C ALA A 66 6.27 -9.96 -3.43
N GLY A 67 6.08 -9.07 -4.38
CA GLY A 67 5.30 -9.31 -5.60
C GLY A 67 3.78 -9.21 -5.44
N MET A 68 3.30 -8.91 -4.24
CA MET A 68 1.87 -8.73 -3.99
C MET A 68 1.45 -7.26 -4.01
N ALA A 69 0.21 -7.01 -4.41
CA ALA A 69 -0.41 -5.69 -4.37
C ALA A 69 -1.90 -5.78 -4.04
N ILE A 70 -2.43 -4.76 -3.35
CA ILE A 70 -3.86 -4.56 -3.14
C ILE A 70 -4.39 -3.57 -4.16
N ARG A 71 -5.53 -3.88 -4.78
CA ARG A 71 -6.24 -2.96 -5.66
C ARG A 71 -7.52 -2.46 -5.04
N PHE A 72 -7.76 -1.16 -5.14
CA PHE A 72 -8.98 -0.50 -4.67
C PHE A 72 -9.25 0.77 -5.48
N ARG A 73 -10.44 1.34 -5.36
CA ARG A 73 -10.77 2.67 -5.88
C ARG A 73 -11.26 3.57 -4.76
N SER A 74 -11.07 4.87 -4.91
CA SER A 74 -11.54 5.87 -3.96
C SER A 74 -11.59 7.26 -4.59
N ASN A 75 -12.52 8.10 -4.11
CA ASN A 75 -12.57 9.52 -4.42
C ASN A 75 -11.97 10.39 -3.30
N SER A 76 -11.29 9.79 -2.34
CA SER A 76 -10.68 10.50 -1.20
C SER A 76 -9.64 11.51 -1.65
N THR A 77 -9.57 12.64 -0.93
CA THR A 77 -8.51 13.64 -1.10
C THR A 77 -7.22 13.23 -0.40
N THR A 78 -7.31 12.24 0.49
CA THR A 78 -6.18 11.71 1.28
C THR A 78 -6.20 10.19 1.24
N ILE A 79 -5.04 9.59 0.96
CA ILE A 79 -4.83 8.15 1.14
C ILE A 79 -3.75 7.95 2.19
N ALA A 80 -4.08 7.18 3.21
CA ALA A 80 -3.19 6.76 4.27
C ALA A 80 -3.17 5.24 4.41
N ALA A 81 -2.22 4.70 5.14
CA ALA A 81 -2.18 3.30 5.49
C ALA A 81 -1.76 3.10 6.94
N LYS A 82 -2.31 2.03 7.55
CA LYS A 82 -1.80 1.41 8.78
C LYS A 82 -1.41 -0.01 8.45
N TRP A 83 -0.21 -0.42 8.86
CA TRP A 83 0.23 -1.80 8.65
C TRP A 83 1.11 -2.29 9.78
N GLU A 84 1.05 -3.57 10.04
CA GLU A 84 1.95 -4.27 10.95
C GLU A 84 2.80 -5.25 10.15
N THR A 85 4.12 -5.16 10.31
CA THR A 85 5.07 -6.09 9.70
C THR A 85 5.26 -7.31 10.59
N LEU A 86 5.66 -8.43 9.99
CA LEU A 86 5.82 -9.70 10.69
C LEU A 86 6.97 -9.67 11.70
N ILE A 87 8.15 -9.19 11.29
CA ILE A 87 9.38 -9.25 12.07
C ILE A 87 10.09 -7.91 12.26
N ASN A 88 9.64 -6.83 11.59
CA ASN A 88 10.33 -5.54 11.56
C ASN A 88 11.77 -5.66 11.02
N PHE A 89 11.92 -6.33 9.87
CA PHE A 89 13.22 -6.64 9.28
C PHE A 89 13.97 -5.38 8.84
N HIS A 90 15.27 -5.36 9.08
CA HIS A 90 16.17 -4.27 8.71
C HIS A 90 17.43 -4.81 8.04
N MET A 91 17.87 -4.16 6.98
CA MET A 91 19.10 -4.49 6.25
C MET A 91 19.99 -3.25 6.15
N ASN A 92 21.30 -3.42 6.29
CA ASN A 92 22.27 -2.33 6.14
C ASN A 92 22.48 -1.85 4.69
N HIS A 93 22.05 -2.63 3.71
CA HIS A 93 22.24 -2.38 2.27
C HIS A 93 20.94 -2.24 1.49
N MET A 94 19.80 -2.23 2.16
CA MET A 94 18.49 -2.00 1.56
C MET A 94 17.70 -0.99 2.39
N THR A 95 16.98 -0.07 1.73
CA THR A 95 16.15 0.90 2.45
C THR A 95 15.02 0.21 3.19
N ASP A 96 14.64 0.73 4.35
CA ASP A 96 13.46 0.28 5.10
C ASP A 96 12.18 0.43 4.27
N THR A 97 12.10 1.45 3.41
CA THR A 97 10.98 1.64 2.48
C THR A 97 10.85 0.46 1.52
N GLY A 98 11.96 -0.07 0.98
CA GLY A 98 11.94 -1.27 0.14
C GLY A 98 11.63 -2.54 0.94
N ALA A 99 12.24 -2.68 2.12
CA ALA A 99 12.11 -3.88 2.94
C ALA A 99 10.72 -4.02 3.57
N LYS A 100 10.16 -2.93 4.15
CA LYS A 100 8.97 -2.91 5.01
C LYS A 100 7.89 -1.91 4.59
N GLY A 101 8.15 -1.07 3.61
CA GLY A 101 7.25 0.00 3.18
C GLY A 101 6.19 -0.46 2.19
N LEU A 102 5.36 0.50 1.82
CA LEU A 102 4.27 0.34 0.86
C LEU A 102 4.46 1.33 -0.28
N ASP A 103 4.08 0.95 -1.51
CA ASP A 103 4.10 1.87 -2.65
C ASP A 103 2.73 2.02 -3.28
N LEU A 104 2.23 3.26 -3.32
CA LEU A 104 0.96 3.59 -3.94
C LEU A 104 1.17 4.01 -5.39
N TYR A 105 0.39 3.41 -6.28
CA TYR A 105 0.25 3.75 -7.70
C TYR A 105 -1.19 4.13 -7.99
N CYS A 106 -1.38 5.03 -8.97
CA CYS A 106 -2.68 5.45 -9.45
C CYS A 106 -2.78 5.21 -10.96
N LEU A 107 -3.89 4.63 -11.39
CA LEU A 107 -4.19 4.44 -12.81
C LEU A 107 -4.53 5.78 -13.45
N GLN A 108 -3.82 6.12 -14.52
CA GLN A 108 -4.06 7.33 -15.30
C GLN A 108 -5.12 7.10 -16.39
N LYS A 109 -5.68 8.17 -16.93
CA LYS A 109 -6.68 8.12 -18.00
C LYS A 109 -6.19 7.46 -19.29
N ASN A 110 -4.87 7.42 -19.50
CA ASN A 110 -4.24 6.74 -20.64
C ASN A 110 -3.99 5.23 -20.39
N GLY A 111 -4.43 4.69 -19.26
CA GLY A 111 -4.27 3.28 -18.90
C GLY A 111 -2.93 2.95 -18.23
N GLU A 112 -2.05 3.93 -17.99
CA GLU A 112 -0.76 3.69 -17.33
C GLU A 112 -0.86 3.80 -15.81
N TRP A 113 -0.20 2.89 -15.11
CA TRP A 113 0.01 2.99 -13.66
C TRP A 113 1.16 3.94 -13.36
N ARG A 114 0.91 4.98 -12.57
CA ARG A 114 1.94 5.92 -12.16
C ARG A 114 2.14 5.91 -10.65
N PHE A 115 3.40 5.93 -10.27
CA PHE A 115 3.79 6.08 -8.87
C PHE A 115 3.26 7.38 -8.28
N VAL A 116 2.68 7.26 -7.09
CA VAL A 116 2.16 8.41 -6.32
C VAL A 116 3.11 8.76 -5.20
N ASN A 117 3.31 7.84 -4.25
CA ASN A 117 4.23 8.01 -3.12
C ASN A 117 4.36 6.69 -2.36
N SER A 118 5.28 6.67 -1.37
CA SER A 118 5.53 5.52 -0.50
C SER A 118 5.01 5.74 0.91
N GLY A 119 4.43 4.70 1.51
CA GLY A 119 4.24 4.58 2.94
C GLY A 119 5.55 4.18 3.60
N ARG A 120 6.21 5.14 4.29
CA ARG A 120 7.51 4.91 4.92
C ARG A 120 7.32 4.26 6.29
N PRO A 121 7.99 3.11 6.56
CA PRO A 121 7.88 2.45 7.84
C PRO A 121 8.73 3.16 8.90
N GLY A 122 8.26 3.16 10.15
CA GLY A 122 9.00 3.63 11.32
C GLY A 122 9.34 2.50 12.30
N GLY A 123 8.74 1.31 12.12
CA GLY A 123 8.92 0.18 13.03
C GLY A 123 8.12 -1.04 12.62
N LYS A 124 7.70 -1.84 13.61
CA LYS A 124 6.84 -3.01 13.39
C LYS A 124 5.41 -2.59 13.07
N THR A 125 4.86 -1.67 13.85
CA THR A 125 3.54 -1.07 13.64
C THR A 125 3.70 0.30 13.03
N ASN A 126 3.04 0.56 11.92
CA ASN A 126 3.25 1.73 11.09
C ASN A 126 1.94 2.42 10.77
N GLN A 127 2.02 3.74 10.64
CA GLN A 127 0.95 4.57 10.09
C GLN A 127 1.59 5.70 9.27
N ALA A 128 1.12 5.91 8.05
CA ALA A 128 1.59 6.98 7.20
C ALA A 128 0.46 7.55 6.35
N THR A 129 0.41 8.86 6.21
CA THR A 129 -0.31 9.52 5.12
C THR A 129 0.57 9.40 3.87
N ILE A 130 0.08 8.69 2.85
CA ILE A 130 0.83 8.47 1.62
C ILE A 130 0.70 9.69 0.71
N ILE A 131 -0.52 10.20 0.55
CA ILE A 131 -0.81 11.41 -0.22
C ILE A 131 -1.99 12.15 0.41
N ALA A 132 -1.99 13.47 0.29
CA ALA A 132 -3.07 14.34 0.74
C ALA A 132 -3.31 15.48 -0.26
N ASN A 133 -4.37 16.26 -0.05
CA ASN A 133 -4.71 17.44 -0.86
C ASN A 133 -4.97 17.13 -2.34
N MET A 134 -5.44 15.93 -2.64
CA MET A 134 -5.91 15.59 -3.98
C MET A 134 -7.27 16.22 -4.25
N ARG A 135 -7.65 16.30 -5.53
CA ARG A 135 -9.04 16.60 -5.89
C ARG A 135 -9.94 15.40 -5.54
N PRO A 136 -11.18 15.60 -5.10
CA PRO A 136 -12.13 14.53 -4.75
C PRO A 136 -12.70 13.87 -6.03
N GLU A 137 -11.87 13.16 -6.76
CA GLU A 137 -12.19 12.44 -7.99
C GLU A 137 -11.97 10.95 -7.78
N GLU A 138 -12.85 10.12 -8.33
CA GLU A 138 -12.67 8.67 -8.26
C GLU A 138 -11.44 8.24 -9.07
N ARG A 139 -10.61 7.43 -8.44
CA ARG A 139 -9.36 6.89 -9.00
C ARG A 139 -9.17 5.45 -8.60
N GLU A 140 -8.57 4.68 -9.49
CA GLU A 140 -8.08 3.33 -9.24
C GLU A 140 -6.67 3.38 -8.68
N TYR A 141 -6.45 2.60 -7.63
CA TYR A 141 -5.17 2.51 -6.94
C TYR A 141 -4.64 1.09 -6.89
N MET A 142 -3.32 0.97 -6.88
CA MET A 142 -2.58 -0.25 -6.60
C MET A 142 -1.54 0.04 -5.52
N LEU A 143 -1.58 -0.75 -4.43
CA LEU A 143 -0.71 -0.61 -3.28
C LEU A 143 0.19 -1.84 -3.20
N TYR A 144 1.44 -1.71 -3.65
CA TYR A 144 2.45 -2.77 -3.55
C TYR A 144 2.91 -2.96 -2.11
N LEU A 145 3.13 -4.22 -1.75
CA LEU A 145 3.45 -4.67 -0.41
C LEU A 145 4.97 -4.83 -0.20
N PRO A 146 5.45 -4.93 1.06
CA PRO A 146 6.87 -5.05 1.40
C PRO A 146 7.59 -6.18 0.70
N LEU A 147 8.88 -5.96 0.37
CA LEU A 147 9.68 -6.96 -0.34
C LEU A 147 10.39 -7.95 0.60
N TYR A 148 10.86 -7.49 1.78
CA TYR A 148 11.66 -8.30 2.71
C TYR A 148 11.06 -8.41 4.11
N ASP A 149 9.78 -8.07 4.27
CA ASP A 149 9.00 -8.39 5.47
C ASP A 149 7.62 -8.90 5.06
N GLY A 150 7.01 -9.69 5.92
CA GLY A 150 5.61 -10.08 5.79
C GLY A 150 4.70 -9.03 6.38
N LEU A 151 3.43 -9.03 5.99
CA LEU A 151 2.38 -8.26 6.65
C LEU A 151 1.54 -9.17 7.55
N VAL A 152 1.28 -8.68 8.77
CA VAL A 152 0.30 -9.25 9.70
C VAL A 152 -1.08 -8.63 9.43
N SER A 153 -1.11 -7.30 9.28
CA SER A 153 -2.33 -6.54 9.01
C SER A 153 -2.05 -5.35 8.11
N LEU A 154 -3.07 -4.93 7.37
CA LEU A 154 -3.05 -3.74 6.53
C LEU A 154 -4.43 -3.10 6.51
N SER A 155 -4.50 -1.79 6.72
CA SER A 155 -5.71 -0.99 6.56
C SER A 155 -5.42 0.24 5.72
N ILE A 156 -6.37 0.60 4.85
CA ILE A 156 -6.31 1.79 3.99
C ILE A 156 -7.16 2.88 4.62
N GLY A 157 -6.57 4.04 4.85
CA GLY A 157 -7.22 5.23 5.40
C GLY A 157 -7.67 6.18 4.30
N VAL A 158 -8.92 6.60 4.37
CA VAL A 158 -9.54 7.60 3.49
C VAL A 158 -10.30 8.62 4.30
N ASP A 159 -10.62 9.77 3.71
CA ASP A 159 -11.46 10.78 4.34
C ASP A 159 -12.83 10.20 4.72
N SER A 160 -13.37 10.59 5.87
CA SER A 160 -14.62 10.01 6.43
C SER A 160 -15.85 10.10 5.53
N LEU A 161 -15.88 11.06 4.61
CA LEU A 161 -16.96 11.24 3.64
C LEU A 161 -16.64 10.67 2.25
N ALA A 162 -15.44 10.12 2.07
CA ALA A 162 -15.03 9.52 0.81
C ALA A 162 -15.54 8.08 0.69
N THR A 163 -15.68 7.65 -0.55
CA THR A 163 -15.92 6.25 -0.88
C THR A 163 -14.59 5.49 -0.97
N ILE A 164 -14.61 4.23 -0.60
CA ILE A 164 -13.56 3.25 -0.91
C ILE A 164 -14.22 1.93 -1.26
N ASP A 165 -13.95 1.41 -2.46
CA ASP A 165 -14.66 0.28 -3.03
C ASP A 165 -13.72 -0.66 -3.82
N GLN A 166 -14.32 -1.76 -4.31
CA GLN A 166 -13.68 -2.67 -5.24
C GLN A 166 -13.24 -1.93 -6.52
N PRO A 167 -12.12 -2.32 -7.16
CA PRO A 167 -11.75 -1.77 -8.45
C PRO A 167 -12.85 -2.01 -9.49
N LEU A 168 -13.09 -1.04 -10.37
CA LEU A 168 -14.01 -1.17 -11.50
C LEU A 168 -13.31 -1.73 -12.73
N ILE A 169 -12.02 -1.41 -12.88
CA ILE A 169 -11.23 -1.86 -14.02
C ILE A 169 -10.73 -3.26 -13.72
N ASP A 170 -11.17 -4.22 -14.52
CA ASP A 170 -10.70 -5.58 -14.44
C ASP A 170 -9.19 -5.63 -14.70
N TYR A 171 -8.52 -6.47 -13.95
CA TYR A 171 -7.16 -6.89 -14.29
C TYR A 171 -7.24 -8.15 -15.14
N PRO A 172 -6.31 -8.34 -16.09
CA PRO A 172 -6.36 -9.51 -16.96
C PRO A 172 -6.29 -10.79 -16.14
N ILE A 173 -7.39 -11.52 -16.06
CA ILE A 173 -7.40 -12.88 -15.49
C ILE A 173 -6.81 -13.79 -16.55
N ARG A 174 -5.55 -14.11 -16.43
CA ARG A 174 -4.89 -15.06 -17.32
C ARG A 174 -5.22 -16.48 -16.89
N LYS A 175 -5.68 -17.30 -17.81
CA LYS A 175 -5.91 -18.74 -17.57
C LYS A 175 -4.64 -19.48 -17.11
N LYS A 176 -3.48 -18.97 -17.52
CA LYS A 176 -2.16 -19.48 -17.13
C LYS A 176 -1.32 -18.30 -16.61
N PRO A 177 -1.19 -18.16 -15.29
CA PRO A 177 -0.34 -17.11 -14.71
C PRO A 177 1.13 -17.37 -15.02
N VAL A 178 1.92 -16.29 -15.13
CA VAL A 178 3.38 -16.38 -15.14
C VAL A 178 3.86 -16.37 -13.70
N VAL A 179 4.50 -17.46 -13.26
CA VAL A 179 5.06 -17.56 -11.92
C VAL A 179 6.56 -17.33 -12.00
N PHE A 180 7.05 -16.38 -11.20
CA PHE A 180 8.46 -16.11 -11.05
C PHE A 180 8.98 -16.79 -9.78
N TYR A 181 9.99 -17.65 -9.92
CA TYR A 181 10.68 -18.27 -8.80
C TYR A 181 12.18 -18.07 -8.94
N GLY A 182 12.84 -17.56 -7.90
CA GLY A 182 14.27 -17.27 -7.94
C GLY A 182 14.83 -16.84 -6.59
N THR A 183 15.98 -16.18 -6.64
CA THR A 183 16.74 -15.74 -5.46
C THR A 183 16.34 -14.34 -5.00
N SER A 184 17.19 -13.72 -4.18
CA SER A 184 17.01 -12.36 -3.63
C SER A 184 16.79 -11.29 -4.69
N ILE A 185 17.41 -11.40 -5.87
CA ILE A 185 17.22 -10.44 -6.97
C ILE A 185 15.76 -10.48 -7.43
N LEU A 186 15.21 -11.67 -7.61
CA LEU A 186 13.82 -11.83 -8.04
C LEU A 186 12.82 -11.34 -6.97
N GLN A 187 13.16 -11.51 -5.68
CA GLN A 187 12.37 -10.97 -4.58
C GLN A 187 12.38 -9.43 -4.53
N GLY A 188 13.28 -8.78 -5.26
CA GLY A 188 13.45 -7.33 -5.28
C GLY A 188 14.58 -6.85 -4.37
N GLY A 189 15.61 -7.69 -4.14
CA GLY A 189 16.76 -7.32 -3.31
C GLY A 189 17.39 -6.00 -3.73
N CYS A 190 17.61 -5.11 -2.75
CA CYS A 190 18.15 -3.76 -2.89
C CYS A 190 17.26 -2.77 -3.69
N ALA A 191 16.03 -3.12 -4.06
CA ALA A 191 15.08 -2.15 -4.57
C ALA A 191 14.78 -1.10 -3.49
N SER A 192 14.80 0.18 -3.86
CA SER A 192 14.62 1.30 -2.93
C SER A 192 13.21 1.39 -2.34
N ARG A 193 12.22 0.78 -3.01
CA ARG A 193 10.81 0.73 -2.63
C ARG A 193 10.12 -0.44 -3.34
N PRO A 194 8.95 -0.92 -2.86
CA PRO A 194 8.29 -2.11 -3.40
C PRO A 194 8.05 -2.10 -4.91
N GLY A 195 7.53 -1.01 -5.46
CA GLY A 195 7.24 -0.91 -6.89
C GLY A 195 8.48 -0.88 -7.81
N MET A 196 9.69 -0.84 -7.25
CA MET A 196 10.95 -0.91 -8.01
C MET A 196 11.52 -2.34 -8.10
N ALA A 197 10.88 -3.33 -7.50
CA ALA A 197 11.19 -4.71 -7.82
C ALA A 197 10.85 -4.98 -9.30
N HIS A 198 11.75 -5.63 -10.04
CA HIS A 198 11.58 -5.80 -11.50
C HIS A 198 10.30 -6.56 -11.87
N THR A 199 9.85 -7.49 -11.04
CA THR A 199 8.57 -8.18 -11.21
C THR A 199 7.37 -7.23 -11.12
N ASN A 200 7.46 -6.20 -10.27
CA ASN A 200 6.41 -5.19 -10.12
C ASN A 200 6.46 -4.11 -11.22
N ILE A 201 7.61 -3.94 -11.88
CA ILE A 201 7.75 -3.03 -13.04
C ILE A 201 7.11 -3.61 -14.30
N ILE A 202 7.17 -4.95 -14.45
CA ILE A 202 6.68 -5.65 -15.65
C ILE A 202 5.26 -6.25 -15.48
N SER A 203 4.64 -6.08 -14.32
CA SER A 203 3.31 -6.64 -13.99
C SER A 203 2.13 -5.85 -14.55
#